data_033be859ba1cd13f65686744bde772ad
#
_entry.id   033be859ba1cd13f65686744bde772ad
#
_cell.length_a   1.000
_cell.length_b   1.000
_cell.length_c   1.000
_cell.angle_alpha   90.00
_cell.angle_beta   90.00
_cell.angle_gamma   90.00
#
_symmetry.space_group_name_H-M   'P 1'
#
loop_
_entity.id
_entity.type
_entity.pdbx_description
1 polymer ?
#
loop_
_entity_poly.entity_id
_entity_poly.type
_entity_poly.pdbx_seq_one_letter_code
_entity_poly.pdbx_strand_id
1 'polypeptide(L)'
;MAKRHIFTVQTPLGYRVSLSRDRWRQITRFKHPALSGHEKDVRACLQNPAVVRESVKEANVHMYYTESEGLFLCVVTAPSDGDDRFVVTAYFTNNIKQGKELWKK
;
A
#
# COMPACT_ATOMS: atom_id res chain seq x y z
N MET A 1 -8.98 -5.90 -22.62
CA MET A 1 -9.68 -4.87 -21.89
C MET A 1 -8.79 -4.25 -20.83
N ALA A 2 -8.76 -2.95 -20.77
CA ALA A 2 -7.97 -2.26 -19.76
C ALA A 2 -8.54 -2.52 -18.36
N LYS A 3 -7.68 -2.79 -17.40
CA LYS A 3 -8.08 -2.92 -16.02
C LYS A 3 -8.55 -1.57 -15.50
N ARG A 4 -9.64 -1.55 -14.77
CA ARG A 4 -10.08 -0.34 -14.13
C ARG A 4 -9.34 -0.15 -12.83
N HIS A 5 -8.70 1.00 -12.69
CA HIS A 5 -8.02 1.37 -11.46
C HIS A 5 -8.88 2.34 -10.67
N ILE A 6 -8.89 2.15 -9.34
CA ILE A 6 -9.47 3.13 -8.44
C ILE A 6 -8.59 4.37 -8.46
N PHE A 7 -7.26 4.14 -8.43
CA PHE A 7 -6.29 5.22 -8.55
C PHE A 7 -4.96 4.70 -9.07
N THR A 8 -4.15 5.62 -9.57
CA THR A 8 -2.73 5.45 -9.81
C THR A 8 -2.05 6.68 -9.25
N VAL A 9 -1.10 6.50 -8.34
CA VAL A 9 -0.43 7.62 -7.67
C VAL A 9 1.07 7.42 -7.67
N GLN A 10 1.81 8.51 -7.54
CA GLN A 10 3.25 8.47 -7.41
C GLN A 10 3.63 8.55 -5.94
N THR A 11 4.57 7.70 -5.52
CA THR A 11 5.05 7.66 -4.15
C THR A 11 6.35 8.45 -4.01
N PRO A 12 6.79 8.73 -2.77
CA PRO A 12 8.08 9.42 -2.56
C PRO A 12 9.28 8.66 -3.10
N LEU A 13 9.15 7.35 -3.33
CA LEU A 13 10.22 6.55 -3.91
C LEU A 13 10.31 6.70 -5.43
N GLY A 14 9.39 7.44 -6.04
CA GLY A 14 9.39 7.65 -7.48
C GLY A 14 8.61 6.62 -8.28
N TYR A 15 8.04 5.62 -7.63
CA TYR A 15 7.22 4.61 -8.31
C TYR A 15 5.78 5.07 -8.47
N ARG A 16 5.15 4.64 -9.55
CA ARG A 16 3.69 4.74 -9.68
C ARG A 16 3.07 3.47 -9.14
N VAL A 17 2.08 3.63 -8.28
CA VAL A 17 1.37 2.51 -7.66
C VAL A 17 -0.11 2.60 -8.02
N SER A 18 -0.65 1.49 -8.49
CA SER A 18 -2.06 1.39 -8.89
C SER A 18 -2.83 0.49 -7.93
N LEU A 19 -4.09 0.83 -7.73
CA LEU A 19 -5.04 -0.03 -7.02
C LEU A 19 -6.20 -0.31 -7.95
N SER A 20 -6.39 -1.58 -8.32
CA SER A 20 -7.50 -1.99 -9.16
C SER A 20 -8.76 -2.20 -8.33
N ARG A 21 -9.93 -2.08 -8.99
CA ARG A 21 -11.21 -2.36 -8.33
C ARG A 21 -11.31 -3.80 -7.86
N ASP A 22 -10.82 -4.73 -8.67
CA ASP A 22 -10.87 -6.15 -8.32
C ASP A 22 -10.01 -6.45 -7.10
N ARG A 23 -8.81 -5.88 -7.04
CA ARG A 23 -7.93 -6.06 -5.88
C ARG A 23 -8.55 -5.46 -4.63
N TRP A 24 -9.12 -4.26 -4.73
CA TRP A 24 -9.77 -3.61 -3.60
C TRP A 24 -10.94 -4.44 -3.08
N ARG A 25 -11.72 -5.01 -4.00
CA ARG A 25 -12.83 -5.88 -3.63
C ARG A 25 -12.34 -7.11 -2.87
N GLN A 26 -11.24 -7.72 -3.33
CA GLN A 26 -10.65 -8.86 -2.63
C GLN A 26 -10.18 -8.49 -1.23
N ILE A 27 -9.52 -7.34 -1.09
CA ILE A 27 -9.03 -6.88 0.20
C ILE A 27 -10.18 -6.65 1.17
N THR A 28 -11.20 -5.92 0.75
CA THR A 28 -12.27 -5.48 1.65
C THR A 28 -13.30 -6.57 1.92
N ARG A 29 -13.48 -7.53 1.01
CA ARG A 29 -14.44 -8.60 1.21
C ARG A 29 -13.88 -9.77 1.98
N PHE A 30 -12.64 -10.17 1.67
CA PHE A 30 -12.15 -11.47 2.12
C PHE A 30 -11.00 -11.36 3.12
N LYS A 31 -10.19 -10.32 3.04
CA LYS A 31 -9.00 -10.23 3.89
C LYS A 31 -9.14 -9.24 5.03
N HIS A 32 -9.55 -8.02 4.72
CA HIS A 32 -9.54 -6.94 5.69
C HIS A 32 -10.78 -6.06 5.54
N PRO A 33 -11.95 -6.54 6.01
CA PRO A 33 -13.19 -5.78 5.84
C PRO A 33 -13.17 -4.39 6.49
N ALA A 34 -12.33 -4.20 7.50
CA ALA A 34 -12.20 -2.90 8.16
C ALA A 34 -11.74 -1.79 7.22
N LEU A 35 -11.15 -2.16 6.07
CA LEU A 35 -10.69 -1.17 5.10
C LEU A 35 -11.79 -0.64 4.18
N SER A 36 -12.98 -1.22 4.24
CA SER A 36 -14.07 -0.76 3.39
C SER A 36 -14.32 0.73 3.62
N GLY A 37 -14.35 1.51 2.55
CA GLY A 37 -14.52 2.95 2.63
C GLY A 37 -13.24 3.75 2.84
N HIS A 38 -12.08 3.07 2.99
CA HIS A 38 -10.81 3.74 3.27
C HIS A 38 -9.91 3.92 2.04
N GLU A 39 -10.50 3.95 0.85
CA GLU A 39 -9.73 4.12 -0.40
C GLU A 39 -8.87 5.39 -0.37
N LYS A 40 -9.43 6.49 0.14
CA LYS A 40 -8.70 7.75 0.22
C LYS A 40 -7.52 7.68 1.17
N ASP A 41 -7.67 6.92 2.26
CA ASP A 41 -6.58 6.76 3.23
C ASP A 41 -5.45 5.93 2.66
N VAL A 42 -5.77 4.88 1.89
CA VAL A 42 -4.77 4.07 1.20
C VAL A 42 -4.00 4.94 0.21
N ARG A 43 -4.71 5.74 -0.56
CA ARG A 43 -4.09 6.67 -1.51
C ARG A 43 -3.16 7.66 -0.81
N ALA A 44 -3.63 8.26 0.26
CA ALA A 44 -2.85 9.23 1.04
C ALA A 44 -1.61 8.59 1.64
N CYS A 45 -1.73 7.34 2.12
CA CYS A 45 -0.60 6.60 2.66
C CYS A 45 0.50 6.41 1.62
N LEU A 46 0.13 6.11 0.38
CA LEU A 46 1.10 5.93 -0.69
C LEU A 46 1.76 7.25 -1.10
N GLN A 47 1.00 8.33 -1.08
CA GLN A 47 1.52 9.64 -1.49
C GLN A 47 2.35 10.32 -0.41
N ASN A 48 2.01 10.09 0.85
CA ASN A 48 2.63 10.78 1.98
C ASN A 48 2.77 9.85 3.20
N PRO A 49 3.57 8.79 3.08
CA PRO A 49 3.75 7.87 4.20
C PRO A 49 4.62 8.46 5.30
N ALA A 50 4.55 7.89 6.50
CA ALA A 50 5.48 8.19 7.57
C ALA A 50 6.80 7.45 7.36
N VAL A 51 6.73 6.20 6.91
CA VAL A 51 7.92 5.38 6.66
C VAL A 51 7.58 4.33 5.61
N VAL A 52 8.57 3.96 4.80
CA VAL A 52 8.45 2.87 3.85
C VAL A 52 9.57 1.88 4.12
N ARG A 53 9.23 0.61 4.25
CA ARG A 53 10.20 -0.47 4.48
C ARG A 53 10.05 -1.57 3.44
N GLU A 54 11.16 -2.23 3.13
CA GLU A 54 11.14 -3.42 2.30
C GLU A 54 10.92 -4.64 3.17
N SER A 55 10.06 -5.57 2.72
CA SER A 55 9.77 -6.79 3.46
C SER A 55 11.04 -7.64 3.62
N VAL A 56 11.24 -8.22 4.81
CA VAL A 56 12.36 -9.15 5.02
C VAL A 56 12.09 -10.51 4.39
N LYS A 57 10.81 -10.84 4.16
CA LYS A 57 10.42 -12.13 3.62
C LYS A 57 10.43 -12.17 2.11
N GLU A 58 10.09 -11.05 1.47
CA GLU A 58 9.96 -11.00 0.03
C GLU A 58 10.66 -9.77 -0.52
N ALA A 59 11.69 -10.00 -1.33
CA ALA A 59 12.42 -8.91 -1.98
C ALA A 59 11.46 -8.12 -2.88
N ASN A 60 11.69 -6.81 -2.95
CA ASN A 60 10.92 -5.89 -3.79
C ASN A 60 9.46 -5.69 -3.35
N VAL A 61 9.06 -6.23 -2.21
CA VAL A 61 7.76 -5.94 -1.62
C VAL A 61 7.94 -4.79 -0.63
N HIS A 62 7.23 -3.70 -0.86
CA HIS A 62 7.36 -2.49 -0.04
C HIS A 62 6.13 -2.30 0.83
N MET A 63 6.37 -1.90 2.08
CA MET A 63 5.31 -1.64 3.05
C MET A 63 5.32 -0.16 3.38
N TYR A 64 4.22 0.53 3.05
CA TYR A 64 4.03 1.95 3.34
C TYR A 64 3.19 2.07 4.59
N TYR A 65 3.67 2.86 5.55
CA TYR A 65 2.97 3.04 6.83
C TYR A 65 2.62 4.49 7.05
N THR A 66 1.41 4.73 7.57
CA THR A 66 1.01 6.04 8.06
C THR A 66 0.17 5.86 9.31
N GLU A 67 0.16 6.86 10.18
CA GLU A 67 -0.67 6.81 11.38
C GLU A 67 -2.13 7.04 11.04
N SER A 68 -3.01 6.32 11.73
CA SER A 68 -4.45 6.44 11.57
C SER A 68 -5.13 6.10 12.88
N GLU A 69 -5.60 7.12 13.59
CA GLU A 69 -6.40 6.98 14.81
C GLU A 69 -5.84 6.00 15.83
N GLY A 70 -4.55 6.17 16.15
CA GLY A 70 -3.89 5.34 17.17
C GLY A 70 -3.34 4.03 16.65
N LEU A 71 -3.57 3.72 15.37
CA LEU A 71 -3.00 2.57 14.69
C LEU A 71 -2.14 3.06 13.54
N PHE A 72 -1.53 2.12 12.82
CA PHE A 72 -0.91 2.39 11.54
C PHE A 72 -1.75 1.77 10.43
N LEU A 73 -1.87 2.48 9.32
CA LEU A 73 -2.33 1.88 8.08
C LEU A 73 -1.10 1.41 7.32
N CYS A 74 -1.07 0.13 6.96
CA CYS A 74 0.00 -0.44 6.16
C CYS A 74 -0.54 -0.76 4.77
N VAL A 75 0.14 -0.27 3.73
CA VAL A 75 -0.19 -0.57 2.34
C VAL A 75 0.98 -1.33 1.75
N VAL A 76 0.73 -2.55 1.27
CA VAL A 76 1.76 -3.44 0.74
C VAL A 76 1.71 -3.38 -0.78
N THR A 77 2.86 -3.14 -1.40
CA THR A 77 2.98 -3.05 -2.87
C THR A 77 4.01 -4.03 -3.39
N ALA A 78 3.82 -4.46 -4.63
CA ALA A 78 4.75 -5.35 -5.32
C ALA A 78 4.97 -4.84 -6.74
N PRO A 79 6.08 -5.27 -7.39
CA PRO A 79 6.36 -4.87 -8.75
C PRO A 79 5.28 -5.33 -9.72
N SER A 80 5.02 -4.50 -10.71
CA SER A 80 4.16 -4.78 -11.83
C SER A 80 5.03 -4.71 -13.10
N ASP A 81 4.49 -4.22 -14.21
CA ASP A 81 5.25 -4.08 -15.43
C ASP A 81 6.18 -2.87 -15.37
N GLY A 82 7.43 -3.06 -15.81
CA GLY A 82 8.41 -1.99 -15.81
C GLY A 82 8.68 -1.44 -14.41
N ASP A 83 8.61 -0.13 -14.25
CA ASP A 83 8.81 0.52 -12.97
C ASP A 83 7.51 0.74 -12.19
N ASP A 84 6.40 0.25 -12.72
CA ASP A 84 5.11 0.40 -12.06
C ASP A 84 4.96 -0.66 -10.96
N ARG A 85 4.11 -0.36 -10.00
CA ARG A 85 3.82 -1.25 -8.88
C ARG A 85 2.31 -1.29 -8.64
N PHE A 86 1.85 -2.27 -7.89
CA PHE A 86 0.43 -2.38 -7.57
C PHE A 86 0.24 -2.70 -6.10
N VAL A 87 -0.93 -2.34 -5.58
CA VAL A 87 -1.30 -2.67 -4.20
C VAL A 87 -1.64 -4.15 -4.12
N VAL A 88 -0.91 -4.87 -3.28
CA VAL A 88 -1.18 -6.29 -3.01
C VAL A 88 -2.27 -6.41 -1.96
N THR A 89 -2.11 -5.67 -0.87
CA THR A 89 -3.06 -5.67 0.24
C THR A 89 -2.84 -4.42 1.07
N ALA A 90 -3.76 -4.18 2.02
CA ALA A 90 -3.62 -3.13 3.00
C ALA A 90 -4.33 -3.58 4.27
N TYR A 91 -3.88 -3.08 5.41
CA TYR A 91 -4.49 -3.45 6.70
C TYR A 91 -4.10 -2.45 7.77
N PHE A 92 -4.88 -2.44 8.85
CA PHE A 92 -4.53 -1.68 10.05
C PHE A 92 -3.71 -2.55 10.98
N THR A 93 -2.72 -1.96 11.63
CA THR A 93 -1.82 -2.68 12.53
C THR A 93 -1.33 -1.73 13.62
N ASN A 94 -0.95 -2.30 14.76
CA ASN A 94 -0.33 -1.50 15.82
C ASN A 94 1.20 -1.57 15.79
N ASN A 95 1.78 -2.29 14.83
CA ASN A 95 3.23 -2.45 14.73
C ASN A 95 3.72 -2.19 13.32
N ILE A 96 4.90 -1.56 13.23
CA ILE A 96 5.63 -1.44 11.98
C ILE A 96 6.61 -2.62 11.92
N LYS A 97 6.45 -3.47 10.90
CA LYS A 97 7.29 -4.65 10.73
C LYS A 97 8.73 -4.25 10.44
N GLN A 98 9.67 -5.06 10.90
CA GLN A 98 11.07 -4.87 10.59
C GLN A 98 11.31 -5.04 9.09
N GLY A 99 12.31 -4.33 8.60
CA GLY A 99 12.68 -4.36 7.21
C GLY A 99 13.61 -3.21 6.90
N LYS A 100 14.23 -3.27 5.73
CA LYS A 100 15.11 -2.19 5.29
C LYS A 100 14.30 -0.92 5.10
N GLU A 101 14.71 0.16 5.76
CA GLU A 101 14.04 1.44 5.61
C GLU A 101 14.39 2.03 4.24
N LEU A 102 13.39 2.22 3.40
CA LEU A 102 13.57 2.77 2.07
C LEU A 102 13.33 4.27 2.03
N TRP A 103 12.47 4.76 2.91
CA TRP A 103 12.12 6.17 2.99
C TRP A 103 11.53 6.47 4.36
N LYS A 104 11.80 7.65 4.86
CA LYS A 104 11.24 8.11 6.12
C LYS A 104 10.97 9.60 6.03
N LYS A 105 9.81 9.99 6.53
CA LYS A 105 9.41 11.39 6.57
C LYS A 105 10.26 12.18 7.56
#